data_da8983b1fee1037e623d91b70f81b49c
#
_entry.id   da8983b1fee1037e623d91b70f81b49c
#
_cell.length_a   1.000
_cell.length_b   1.000
_cell.length_c   1.000
_cell.angle_alpha   90.00
_cell.angle_beta   90.00
_cell.angle_gamma   90.00
#
_symmetry.space_group_name_H-M   'P 1'
#
loop_
_entity.id
_entity.type
_entity.pdbx_description
1 polymer ?
#
loop_
_entity_poly.entity_id
_entity_poly.type
_entity_poly.pdbx_seq_one_letter_code
_entity_poly.pdbx_strand_id
1 'polypeptide(L)'
;AEFPQFSHPVHLAVSRHKQGIRENLAALAMSAGISDPDAVAEGLFILLEGSFVSGALGQDVRVFDTARHVAHCWIRKQAQQEQSV
;
A
#
# COMPACT_ATOMS: atom_id res chain seq x y z
N ALA A 1 -21.14 -10.79 18.02
CA ALA A 1 -20.57 -9.95 18.45
C ALA A 1 -19.13 -10.18 18.91
N GLU A 2 -18.30 -10.37 17.97
CA GLU A 2 -16.93 -10.78 18.20
C GLU A 2 -15.97 -9.60 18.12
N PHE A 3 -16.42 -8.43 18.47
CA PHE A 3 -15.66 -7.21 18.34
C PHE A 3 -14.60 -6.99 19.41
N PRO A 4 -14.60 -7.70 20.54
CA PRO A 4 -13.49 -7.58 21.48
C PRO A 4 -12.14 -7.87 20.86
N GLN A 5 -12.11 -8.60 19.75
CA GLN A 5 -10.87 -8.91 19.07
C GLN A 5 -10.13 -7.67 18.57
N PHE A 6 -10.80 -6.54 18.39
CA PHE A 6 -10.12 -5.31 17.99
C PHE A 6 -9.17 -4.78 19.05
N SER A 7 -9.36 -5.16 20.31
CA SER A 7 -8.45 -4.78 21.40
C SER A 7 -7.47 -5.90 21.75
N HIS A 8 -7.54 -7.03 21.04
CA HIS A 8 -6.63 -8.14 21.31
C HIS A 8 -5.19 -7.75 21.01
N PRO A 9 -4.20 -8.10 21.86
CA PRO A 9 -2.81 -7.69 21.63
C PRO A 9 -2.25 -8.08 20.27
N VAL A 10 -2.59 -9.27 19.78
CA VAL A 10 -2.14 -9.72 18.46
C VAL A 10 -2.70 -8.81 17.37
N HIS A 11 -3.99 -8.47 17.48
CA HIS A 11 -4.63 -7.60 16.51
C HIS A 11 -3.99 -6.20 16.54
N LEU A 12 -3.71 -5.67 17.71
CA LEU A 12 -3.07 -4.37 17.86
C LEU A 12 -1.65 -4.38 17.28
N ALA A 13 -0.91 -5.48 17.47
CA ALA A 13 0.43 -5.61 16.92
C ALA A 13 0.39 -5.61 15.38
N VAL A 14 -0.57 -6.34 14.79
CA VAL A 14 -0.74 -6.36 13.34
C VAL A 14 -1.10 -4.97 12.82
N SER A 15 -2.00 -4.27 13.49
CA SER A 15 -2.41 -2.92 13.09
C SER A 15 -1.22 -1.95 13.13
N ARG A 16 -0.39 -2.05 14.16
CA ARG A 16 0.81 -1.21 14.27
C ARG A 16 1.80 -1.51 13.16
N HIS A 17 1.98 -2.78 12.84
CA HIS A 17 2.88 -3.17 11.75
C HIS A 17 2.40 -2.60 10.42
N LYS A 18 1.11 -2.70 10.14
CA LYS A 18 0.52 -2.17 8.91
C LYS A 18 0.65 -0.65 8.86
N GLN A 19 0.44 0.02 9.98
CA GLN A 19 0.60 1.47 10.04
C GLN A 19 2.04 1.88 9.76
N GLY A 20 3.01 1.13 10.28
CA GLY A 20 4.42 1.37 10.00
C GLY A 20 4.74 1.27 8.52
N ILE A 21 4.16 0.29 7.83
CA ILE A 21 4.34 0.15 6.38
C ILE A 21 3.78 1.38 5.65
N ARG A 22 2.58 1.82 6.03
CA ARG A 22 1.98 3.01 5.42
C ARG A 22 2.85 4.25 5.60
N GLU A 23 3.39 4.42 6.80
CA GLU A 23 4.24 5.56 7.10
C GLU A 23 5.52 5.53 6.29
N ASN A 24 6.12 4.36 6.14
CA ASN A 24 7.32 4.21 5.31
C ASN A 24 7.02 4.51 3.84
N LEU A 25 5.89 4.05 3.34
CA LEU A 25 5.48 4.33 1.96
C LEU A 25 5.24 5.83 1.76
N ALA A 26 4.61 6.48 2.73
CA ALA A 26 4.37 7.92 2.66
C ALA A 26 5.68 8.70 2.66
N ALA A 27 6.64 8.28 3.49
CA ALA A 27 7.95 8.93 3.53
C ALA A 27 8.68 8.80 2.21
N LEU A 28 8.61 7.62 1.58
CA LEU A 28 9.21 7.41 0.26
C LEU A 28 8.55 8.26 -0.81
N ALA A 29 7.22 8.35 -0.78
CA ALA A 29 6.47 9.17 -1.73
C ALA A 29 6.83 10.64 -1.56
N MET A 30 6.96 11.10 -0.32
CA MET A 30 7.37 12.47 -0.02
C MET A 30 8.76 12.75 -0.55
N SER A 31 9.70 11.81 -0.36
CA SER A 31 11.06 11.93 -0.87
C SER A 31 11.10 12.01 -2.38
N ALA A 32 10.14 11.37 -3.05
CA ALA A 32 10.05 11.40 -4.51
C ALA A 32 9.35 12.67 -5.04
N GLY A 33 8.94 13.57 -4.17
CA GLY A 33 8.32 14.83 -4.59
C GLY A 33 6.84 14.73 -4.91
N ILE A 34 6.17 13.68 -4.46
CA ILE A 34 4.74 13.52 -4.68
C ILE A 34 3.98 14.44 -3.72
N SER A 35 3.03 15.21 -4.27
CA SER A 35 2.34 16.25 -3.50
C SER A 35 1.34 15.69 -2.49
N ASP A 36 0.80 14.50 -2.75
CA ASP A 36 -0.12 13.84 -1.81
C ASP A 36 0.45 12.47 -1.42
N PRO A 37 1.49 12.46 -0.59
CA PRO A 37 2.16 11.20 -0.26
C PRO A 37 1.29 10.23 0.51
N ASP A 38 0.37 10.72 1.34
CA ASP A 38 -0.50 9.85 2.12
C ASP A 38 -1.48 9.09 1.23
N ALA A 39 -2.05 9.76 0.22
CA ALA A 39 -2.95 9.10 -0.73
C ALA A 39 -2.22 8.05 -1.54
N VAL A 40 -1.01 8.34 -1.99
CA VAL A 40 -0.20 7.36 -2.73
C VAL A 40 0.17 6.18 -1.85
N ALA A 41 0.56 6.45 -0.61
CA ALA A 41 0.90 5.38 0.34
C ALA A 41 -0.30 4.47 0.59
N GLU A 42 -1.49 5.03 0.77
CA GLU A 42 -2.69 4.24 0.99
C GLU A 42 -3.01 3.35 -0.21
N GLY A 43 -2.93 3.89 -1.42
CA GLY A 43 -3.17 3.12 -2.63
C GLY A 43 -2.17 1.99 -2.82
N LEU A 44 -0.89 2.28 -2.59
CA LEU A 44 0.16 1.26 -2.68
C LEU A 44 -0.03 0.18 -1.62
N PHE A 45 -0.46 0.57 -0.43
CA PHE A 45 -0.70 -0.39 0.64
C PHE A 45 -1.86 -1.33 0.30
N ILE A 46 -2.95 -0.80 -0.24
CA ILE A 46 -4.09 -1.61 -0.68
C ILE A 46 -3.65 -2.60 -1.76
N LEU A 47 -2.86 -2.13 -2.71
CA LEU A 47 -2.36 -2.97 -3.79
C LEU A 47 -1.46 -4.08 -3.25
N LEU A 48 -0.62 -3.76 -2.29
CA LEU A 48 0.27 -4.71 -1.64
C LEU A 48 -0.54 -5.79 -0.91
N GLU A 49 -1.52 -5.39 -0.11
CA GLU A 49 -2.36 -6.33 0.61
C GLU A 49 -3.14 -7.24 -0.33
N GLY A 50 -3.72 -6.66 -1.40
CA GLY A 50 -4.46 -7.43 -2.38
C GLY A 50 -3.58 -8.45 -3.10
N SER A 51 -2.36 -8.06 -3.45
CA SER A 51 -1.45 -8.98 -4.13
C SER A 51 -0.99 -10.11 -3.22
N PHE A 52 -0.78 -9.86 -1.93
CA PHE A 52 -0.46 -10.94 -0.99
C PHE A 52 -1.59 -11.94 -0.86
N VAL A 53 -2.82 -11.47 -0.72
CA VAL A 53 -3.97 -12.35 -0.63
C VAL A 53 -4.13 -13.19 -1.89
N SER A 54 -4.10 -12.55 -3.05
CA SER A 54 -4.26 -13.24 -4.33
C SER A 54 -3.10 -14.19 -4.61
N GLY A 55 -1.89 -13.75 -4.35
CA GLY A 55 -0.70 -14.57 -4.58
C GLY A 55 -0.63 -15.77 -3.67
N ALA A 56 -0.90 -15.58 -2.38
CA ALA A 56 -0.82 -16.65 -1.39
C ALA A 56 -1.94 -17.67 -1.59
N LEU A 57 -3.17 -17.21 -1.79
CA LEU A 57 -4.32 -18.11 -1.92
C LEU A 57 -4.37 -18.74 -3.30
N GLY A 58 -4.04 -18.01 -4.34
CA GLY A 58 -4.06 -18.52 -5.72
C GLY A 58 -2.78 -19.20 -6.13
N GLN A 59 -1.73 -19.08 -5.34
CA GLN A 59 -0.40 -19.62 -5.65
C GLN A 59 0.11 -19.16 -7.02
N ASP A 60 -0.22 -17.93 -7.39
CA ASP A 60 0.14 -17.39 -8.70
C ASP A 60 1.05 -16.16 -8.49
N VAL A 61 2.35 -16.37 -8.71
CA VAL A 61 3.36 -15.32 -8.52
C VAL A 61 3.25 -14.19 -9.54
N ARG A 62 2.52 -14.40 -10.65
CA ARG A 62 2.31 -13.35 -11.65
C ARG A 62 1.52 -12.18 -11.08
N VAL A 63 0.77 -12.42 -10.00
CA VAL A 63 0.02 -11.36 -9.31
C VAL A 63 0.96 -10.23 -8.87
N PHE A 64 2.16 -10.58 -8.39
CA PHE A 64 3.10 -9.57 -7.91
C PHE A 64 3.66 -8.74 -9.06
N ASP A 65 3.90 -9.35 -10.21
CA ASP A 65 4.33 -8.60 -11.39
C ASP A 65 3.23 -7.64 -11.87
N THR A 66 1.99 -8.09 -11.87
CA THR A 66 0.85 -7.25 -12.23
C THR A 66 0.72 -6.08 -11.26
N ALA A 67 0.81 -6.35 -9.96
CA ALA A 67 0.70 -5.31 -8.94
C ALA A 67 1.81 -4.27 -9.10
N ARG A 68 3.03 -4.72 -9.36
CA ARG A 68 4.16 -3.82 -9.59
C ARG A 68 3.93 -2.94 -10.80
N HIS A 69 3.41 -3.51 -11.88
CA HIS A 69 3.12 -2.76 -13.11
C HIS A 69 2.05 -1.70 -12.86
N VAL A 70 0.97 -2.07 -12.17
CA VAL A 70 -0.10 -1.12 -11.83
C VAL A 70 0.44 0.01 -10.97
N ALA A 71 1.23 -0.33 -9.96
CA ALA A 71 1.83 0.68 -9.07
C ALA A 71 2.72 1.64 -9.86
N HIS A 72 3.54 1.11 -10.74
CA HIS A 72 4.44 1.92 -11.55
C HIS A 72 3.68 2.90 -12.43
N CYS A 73 2.65 2.43 -13.13
CA CYS A 73 1.84 3.28 -13.99
C CYS A 73 1.13 4.37 -13.20
N TRP A 74 0.60 4.03 -12.03
CA TRP A 74 -0.11 4.99 -11.20
C TRP A 74 0.81 6.09 -10.67
N ILE A 75 1.98 5.70 -10.18
CA ILE A 75 2.96 6.65 -9.66
C ILE A 75 3.44 7.59 -10.77
N ARG A 76 3.69 7.07 -11.96
CA ARG A 76 4.09 7.90 -13.08
C ARG A 76 3.01 8.91 -13.43
N LYS A 77 1.75 8.49 -13.39
CA LYS A 77 0.64 9.38 -13.68
C LYS A 77 0.54 10.50 -12.64
N GLN A 78 0.77 10.18 -11.37
CA GLN A 78 0.78 11.19 -10.31
C GLN A 78 1.89 12.23 -10.56
N ALA A 79 3.08 11.77 -10.90
CA ALA A 79 4.19 12.66 -11.19
C ALA A 79 3.90 13.57 -12.39
N GLN A 80 3.26 13.04 -13.44
CA GLN A 80 2.89 13.82 -14.61
C GLN A 80 1.87 14.90 -14.30
N GLN A 81 0.90 14.59 -13.43
CA GLN A 81 -0.10 15.55 -13.02
C GLN A 81 0.54 16.73 -12.28
N GLU A 82 1.53 16.47 -11.45
CA GLU A 82 2.24 17.53 -10.74
C GLU A 82 3.05 18.39 -11.68
N GLN A 83 3.62 17.82 -12.72
CA GLN A 83 4.42 18.56 -13.70
C GLN A 83 3.56 19.41 -14.61
N SER A 84 2.30 19.08 -14.79
CA SER A 84 1.42 19.81 -15.70
C SER A 84 0.79 21.06 -15.09
N VAL A 85 1.09 21.32 -13.82
CA VAL A 85 0.60 22.53 -13.13
C VAL A 85 1.60 23.71 -13.23
#